data_fc113d6a7903a0125e05a04277929b10
#
_entry.id   fc113d6a7903a0125e05a04277929b10
#
_cell.length_a   1.000
_cell.length_b   1.000
_cell.length_c   1.000
_cell.angle_alpha   90.00
_cell.angle_beta   90.00
_cell.angle_gamma   90.00
#
_symmetry.space_group_name_H-M   'P 1'
#
loop_
_entity.id
_entity.type
_entity.pdbx_description
1 polymer ?
#
loop_
_entity_poly.entity_id
_entity_poly.type
_entity_poly.pdbx_seq_one_letter_code
_entity_poly.pdbx_strand_id
1 'polypeptide(L)'
;MKKSILTVLFALCSTIGFAQVSFQVKAGLNLSSYIGENSDHSKFKPGARIGVGMEYQFTDLISLQPSLFFSQKGAKYSSGYEGTVVDADADVKINQLYLELPINVQFRFNLADNTNLVIATGPYLACGVGGKTKFDGGASIGGIAVNGGDKVDTFGSDGLDYNRFDAGWNIGLGVEFGKILVGLDTQLGFCKVMDGNAPHNAN
;
A
#
# COMPACT_ATOMS: atom_id res chain seq x y z
N MET A 1 16.78 11.00 -33.53
CA MET A 1 15.48 11.02 -32.85
C MET A 1 15.58 10.74 -31.33
N LYS A 2 16.21 9.67 -30.82
CA LYS A 2 16.32 9.40 -29.37
C LYS A 2 17.06 10.49 -28.59
N LYS A 3 18.12 11.10 -29.16
CA LYS A 3 18.89 12.19 -28.52
C LYS A 3 18.07 13.49 -28.42
N SER A 4 17.26 13.79 -29.45
CA SER A 4 16.40 14.99 -29.45
C SER A 4 15.27 14.91 -28.43
N ILE A 5 14.71 13.71 -28.19
CA ILE A 5 13.70 13.47 -27.16
C ILE A 5 14.28 13.67 -25.77
N LEU A 6 15.52 13.19 -25.54
CA LEU A 6 16.22 13.35 -24.27
C LEU A 6 16.55 14.84 -23.99
N THR A 7 16.93 15.61 -25.03
CA THR A 7 17.21 17.05 -24.90
C THR A 7 15.95 17.84 -24.61
N VAL A 8 14.83 17.50 -25.27
CA VAL A 8 13.54 18.14 -24.99
C VAL A 8 13.05 17.79 -23.58
N LEU A 9 13.21 16.55 -23.14
CA LEU A 9 12.86 16.13 -21.78
C LEU A 9 13.71 16.87 -20.73
N PHE A 10 15.01 17.03 -20.99
CA PHE A 10 15.90 17.77 -20.11
C PHE A 10 15.61 19.30 -20.10
N ALA A 11 15.24 19.87 -21.25
CA ALA A 11 14.82 21.28 -21.35
C ALA A 11 13.45 21.51 -20.65
N LEU A 12 12.53 20.56 -20.71
CA LEU A 12 11.28 20.64 -19.92
C LEU A 12 11.55 20.58 -18.40
N CYS A 13 12.50 19.72 -17.96
CA CYS A 13 12.87 19.65 -16.55
C CYS A 13 13.57 20.93 -16.04
N SER A 14 14.25 21.68 -16.89
CA SER A 14 14.95 22.90 -16.49
C SER A 14 14.06 24.16 -16.36
N THR A 15 12.83 24.11 -16.88
CA THR A 15 11.84 25.18 -16.72
C THR A 15 11.00 25.07 -15.45
N ILE A 16 11.16 23.99 -14.68
CA ILE A 16 10.49 23.81 -13.40
C ILE A 16 11.18 24.75 -12.39
N GLY A 17 10.51 25.85 -12.08
CA GLY A 17 11.00 26.79 -11.08
C GLY A 17 11.12 26.08 -9.73
N PHE A 18 12.35 25.95 -9.21
CA PHE A 18 12.66 25.29 -7.92
C PHE A 18 11.88 25.86 -6.73
N ALA A 19 11.28 27.06 -6.87
CA ALA A 19 10.43 27.69 -5.87
C ALA A 19 9.09 26.97 -5.62
N GLN A 20 8.68 26.06 -6.53
CA GLN A 20 7.40 25.35 -6.45
C GLN A 20 7.56 23.89 -5.95
N VAL A 21 8.77 23.46 -5.64
CA VAL A 21 9.06 22.10 -5.18
C VAL A 21 9.35 22.10 -3.69
N SER A 22 8.65 21.27 -2.96
CA SER A 22 8.92 21.00 -1.54
C SER A 22 9.13 19.50 -1.32
N PHE A 23 9.93 19.15 -0.30
CA PHE A 23 10.16 17.78 0.13
C PHE A 23 9.52 17.55 1.49
N GLN A 24 8.98 16.36 1.66
CA GLN A 24 8.25 15.99 2.87
C GLN A 24 8.71 14.63 3.37
N VAL A 25 8.79 14.50 4.69
CA VAL A 25 8.90 13.20 5.37
C VAL A 25 7.51 12.85 5.91
N LYS A 26 7.10 11.62 5.70
CA LYS A 26 5.77 11.13 6.06
C LYS A 26 5.89 9.90 6.93
N ALA A 27 5.09 9.84 7.99
CA ALA A 27 4.97 8.66 8.84
C ALA A 27 3.51 8.50 9.26
N GLY A 28 3.08 7.26 9.44
CA GLY A 28 1.70 6.99 9.83
C GLY A 28 1.48 5.56 10.29
N LEU A 29 0.32 5.35 10.89
CA LEU A 29 -0.22 4.03 11.18
C LEU A 29 -1.27 3.69 10.11
N ASN A 30 -1.35 2.42 9.74
CA ASN A 30 -2.37 1.93 8.84
C ASN A 30 -3.15 0.78 9.47
N LEU A 31 -4.38 0.59 9.00
CA LEU A 31 -5.21 -0.56 9.28
C LEU A 31 -5.51 -1.21 7.94
N SER A 32 -5.02 -2.41 7.72
CA SER A 32 -5.20 -3.13 6.47
C SER A 32 -6.08 -4.37 6.66
N SER A 33 -6.89 -4.66 5.66
CA SER A 33 -7.71 -5.86 5.56
C SER A 33 -7.88 -6.23 4.09
N TYR A 34 -8.24 -7.47 3.81
CA TYR A 34 -8.61 -7.90 2.47
C TYR A 34 -10.11 -7.71 2.27
N ILE A 35 -10.49 -7.27 1.05
CA ILE A 35 -11.88 -7.09 0.63
C ILE A 35 -12.09 -7.99 -0.60
N GLY A 36 -13.16 -8.81 -0.60
CA GLY A 36 -13.51 -9.68 -1.72
C GLY A 36 -14.40 -10.85 -1.29
N GLU A 37 -14.78 -11.69 -2.25
CA GLU A 37 -15.49 -12.94 -1.97
C GLU A 37 -14.63 -13.83 -1.06
N ASN A 38 -15.20 -14.35 0.02
CA ASN A 38 -14.55 -15.14 1.10
C ASN A 38 -13.65 -14.32 2.07
N SER A 39 -13.77 -12.99 2.12
CA SER A 39 -13.03 -12.17 3.09
C SER A 39 -13.81 -11.80 4.35
N ASP A 40 -15.02 -12.32 4.54
CA ASP A 40 -15.95 -11.96 5.62
C ASP A 40 -15.38 -12.15 7.04
N HIS A 41 -14.34 -12.96 7.20
CA HIS A 41 -13.66 -13.21 8.48
C HIS A 41 -12.28 -12.53 8.57
N SER A 42 -11.91 -11.69 7.58
CA SER A 42 -10.68 -10.92 7.63
C SER A 42 -10.79 -9.79 8.63
N LYS A 43 -9.92 -9.79 9.65
CA LYS A 43 -9.84 -8.73 10.66
C LYS A 43 -8.78 -7.71 10.28
N PHE A 44 -9.05 -6.46 10.64
CA PHE A 44 -8.07 -5.39 10.47
C PHE A 44 -6.76 -5.70 11.19
N LYS A 45 -5.68 -5.50 10.47
CA LYS A 45 -4.32 -5.63 11.00
C LYS A 45 -3.67 -4.26 11.07
N PRO A 46 -3.24 -3.83 12.28
CA PRO A 46 -2.45 -2.61 12.40
C PRO A 46 -1.06 -2.80 11.78
N GLY A 47 -0.58 -1.77 11.13
CA GLY A 47 0.75 -1.65 10.56
C GLY A 47 1.28 -0.23 10.67
N ALA A 48 2.50 -0.04 10.24
CA ALA A 48 3.14 1.27 10.17
C ALA A 48 3.60 1.56 8.75
N ARG A 49 3.66 2.83 8.39
CA ARG A 49 4.21 3.31 7.12
C ARG A 49 5.14 4.50 7.37
N ILE A 50 6.23 4.54 6.65
CA ILE A 50 7.17 5.67 6.64
C ILE A 50 7.59 5.93 5.20
N GLY A 51 7.81 7.19 4.86
CA GLY A 51 8.17 7.53 3.49
C GLY A 51 8.64 8.95 3.33
N VAL A 52 8.98 9.25 2.09
CA VAL A 52 9.35 10.58 1.62
C VAL A 52 8.45 10.97 0.47
N GLY A 53 8.16 12.25 0.33
CA GLY A 53 7.38 12.80 -0.76
C GLY A 53 8.03 14.04 -1.33
N MET A 54 7.73 14.29 -2.59
CA MET A 54 8.00 15.53 -3.26
C MET A 54 6.65 16.14 -3.64
N GLU A 55 6.48 17.43 -3.43
CA GLU A 55 5.30 18.14 -3.86
C GLU A 55 5.70 19.20 -4.88
N TYR A 56 5.00 19.22 -5.99
CA TYR A 56 5.09 20.25 -7.01
C TYR A 56 3.78 21.03 -7.03
N GLN A 57 3.85 22.28 -6.63
CA GLN A 57 2.70 23.16 -6.54
C GLN A 57 2.49 23.88 -7.89
N PHE A 58 1.35 23.62 -8.55
CA PHE A 58 0.97 24.29 -9.80
C PHE A 58 0.31 25.65 -9.53
N THR A 59 -0.54 25.67 -8.50
CA THR A 59 -1.27 26.85 -8.00
C THR A 59 -1.38 26.75 -6.50
N ASP A 60 -1.87 27.80 -5.84
CA ASP A 60 -2.13 27.77 -4.39
C ASP A 60 -3.17 26.70 -4.01
N LEU A 61 -4.04 26.30 -4.95
CA LEU A 61 -5.07 25.30 -4.76
C LEU A 61 -4.61 23.90 -5.12
N ILE A 62 -3.78 23.72 -6.17
CA ILE A 62 -3.53 22.40 -6.79
C ILE A 62 -2.03 22.11 -6.78
N SER A 63 -1.69 20.93 -6.27
CA SER A 63 -0.34 20.37 -6.34
C SER A 63 -0.34 18.89 -6.74
N LEU A 64 0.79 18.40 -7.25
CA LEU A 64 1.08 17.01 -7.53
C LEU A 64 2.09 16.50 -6.51
N GLN A 65 1.78 15.37 -5.88
CA GLN A 65 2.61 14.82 -4.81
C GLN A 65 2.93 13.34 -5.04
N PRO A 66 3.98 13.03 -5.81
CA PRO A 66 4.57 11.70 -5.78
C PRO A 66 5.25 11.45 -4.42
N SER A 67 5.12 10.23 -3.92
CA SER A 67 5.73 9.82 -2.66
C SER A 67 6.23 8.39 -2.75
N LEU A 68 7.20 8.03 -1.93
CA LEU A 68 7.71 6.68 -1.80
C LEU A 68 7.57 6.25 -0.34
N PHE A 69 6.85 5.17 -0.09
CA PHE A 69 6.62 4.64 1.25
C PHE A 69 7.16 3.22 1.38
N PHE A 70 7.70 2.92 2.55
CA PHE A 70 7.82 1.57 3.07
C PHE A 70 6.65 1.32 4.01
N SER A 71 5.83 0.33 3.70
CA SER A 71 4.54 0.11 4.35
C SER A 71 4.38 -1.33 4.78
N GLN A 72 3.95 -1.54 6.02
CA GLN A 72 3.59 -2.84 6.55
C GLN A 72 2.08 -3.02 6.43
N LYS A 73 1.65 -3.97 5.61
CA LYS A 73 0.25 -4.35 5.41
C LYS A 73 -0.02 -5.81 5.81
N GLY A 74 -1.24 -6.27 5.64
CA GLY A 74 -1.64 -7.67 5.79
C GLY A 74 -3.03 -7.82 6.41
N ALA A 75 -3.33 -9.05 6.84
CA ALA A 75 -4.59 -9.39 7.48
C ALA A 75 -4.39 -10.36 8.64
N LYS A 76 -5.42 -10.48 9.47
CA LYS A 76 -5.53 -11.52 10.50
C LYS A 76 -6.76 -12.35 10.23
N TYR A 77 -6.60 -13.67 10.35
CA TYR A 77 -7.70 -14.64 10.34
C TYR A 77 -7.73 -15.33 11.69
N SER A 78 -8.92 -15.47 12.29
CA SER A 78 -9.07 -16.12 13.60
C SER A 78 -9.55 -17.55 13.40
N SER A 79 -9.30 -18.42 14.40
CA SER A 79 -9.67 -19.85 14.41
C SER A 79 -11.14 -20.10 14.07
N GLY A 80 -11.41 -21.18 13.34
CA GLY A 80 -12.75 -21.57 12.87
C GLY A 80 -13.13 -21.01 11.50
N TYR A 81 -12.18 -20.51 10.72
CA TYR A 81 -12.40 -20.13 9.33
C TYR A 81 -12.06 -21.29 8.38
N GLU A 82 -13.10 -21.78 7.69
CA GLU A 82 -12.95 -22.67 6.54
C GLU A 82 -13.19 -21.84 5.26
N GLY A 83 -12.17 -21.75 4.41
CA GLY A 83 -12.25 -20.99 3.16
C GLY A 83 -11.47 -21.67 2.04
N THR A 84 -11.76 -21.27 0.81
CA THR A 84 -11.15 -21.87 -0.39
C THR A 84 -9.61 -21.76 -0.42
N VAL A 85 -9.04 -20.83 0.32
CA VAL A 85 -7.60 -20.52 0.31
C VAL A 85 -6.94 -20.75 1.67
N VAL A 86 -7.69 -20.62 2.76
CA VAL A 86 -7.19 -20.76 4.14
C VAL A 86 -8.15 -21.62 4.94
N ASP A 87 -7.70 -22.81 5.33
CA ASP A 87 -8.33 -23.65 6.35
C ASP A 87 -7.49 -23.53 7.62
N ALA A 88 -8.03 -22.95 8.66
CA ALA A 88 -7.31 -22.74 9.89
C ALA A 88 -8.15 -23.09 11.12
N ASP A 89 -7.66 -24.07 11.90
CA ASP A 89 -8.07 -24.25 13.30
C ASP A 89 -7.30 -23.33 14.25
N ALA A 90 -6.70 -22.27 13.71
CA ALA A 90 -5.74 -21.45 14.42
C ALA A 90 -5.73 -19.99 13.90
N ASP A 91 -5.15 -19.10 14.69
CA ASP A 91 -4.92 -17.71 14.30
C ASP A 91 -3.79 -17.60 13.27
N VAL A 92 -4.11 -17.07 12.10
CA VAL A 92 -3.12 -16.77 11.05
C VAL A 92 -2.90 -15.26 10.94
N LYS A 93 -1.63 -14.85 11.07
CA LYS A 93 -1.21 -13.44 10.97
C LYS A 93 -0.32 -13.26 9.75
N ILE A 94 -0.87 -12.66 8.70
CA ILE A 94 -0.16 -12.37 7.46
C ILE A 94 0.50 -11.00 7.59
N ASN A 95 1.83 -10.94 7.44
CA ASN A 95 2.59 -9.71 7.39
C ASN A 95 3.19 -9.56 6.00
N GLN A 96 2.95 -8.41 5.38
CA GLN A 96 3.47 -8.04 4.08
C GLN A 96 4.18 -6.70 4.18
N LEU A 97 5.35 -6.61 3.59
CA LEU A 97 6.12 -5.37 3.49
C LEU A 97 6.10 -4.92 2.03
N TYR A 98 5.63 -3.71 1.80
CA TYR A 98 5.51 -3.11 0.48
C TYR A 98 6.36 -1.86 0.34
N LEU A 99 6.92 -1.69 -0.84
CA LEU A 99 7.39 -0.41 -1.34
C LEU A 99 6.28 0.17 -2.20
N GLU A 100 5.73 1.33 -1.81
CA GLU A 100 4.58 1.96 -2.44
C GLU A 100 4.94 3.29 -3.07
N LEU A 101 4.45 3.53 -4.28
CA LEU A 101 4.60 4.77 -5.04
C LEU A 101 3.20 5.37 -5.34
N PRO A 102 2.59 6.09 -4.40
CA PRO A 102 1.42 6.90 -4.69
C PRO A 102 1.80 8.17 -5.45
N ILE A 103 0.94 8.56 -6.39
CA ILE A 103 1.03 9.83 -7.12
C ILE A 103 -0.29 10.56 -6.92
N ASN A 104 -0.35 11.44 -5.93
CA ASN A 104 -1.57 12.13 -5.55
C ASN A 104 -1.64 13.54 -6.14
N VAL A 105 -2.81 13.92 -6.63
CA VAL A 105 -3.19 15.32 -6.80
C VAL A 105 -3.76 15.79 -5.48
N GLN A 106 -3.30 16.94 -5.00
CA GLN A 106 -3.78 17.55 -3.77
C GLN A 106 -4.52 18.84 -4.09
N PHE A 107 -5.64 19.04 -3.40
CA PHE A 107 -6.41 20.26 -3.39
C PHE A 107 -6.31 20.89 -2.00
N ARG A 108 -5.82 22.14 -1.94
CA ARG A 108 -5.56 22.86 -0.69
C ARG A 108 -6.52 24.03 -0.59
N PHE A 109 -7.39 24.00 0.42
CA PHE A 109 -8.38 25.04 0.71
C PHE A 109 -7.97 25.79 1.97
N ASN A 110 -7.74 27.10 1.85
CA ASN A 110 -7.42 27.91 3.00
C ASN A 110 -8.64 28.03 3.93
N LEU A 111 -8.48 27.66 5.20
CA LEU A 111 -9.51 27.76 6.24
C LEU A 111 -9.28 28.98 7.16
N ALA A 112 -8.02 29.24 7.50
CA ALA A 112 -7.61 30.34 8.37
C ALA A 112 -6.14 30.65 8.12
N ASP A 113 -5.64 31.68 8.76
CA ASP A 113 -4.21 32.01 8.68
C ASP A 113 -3.36 30.78 9.02
N ASN A 114 -2.50 30.41 8.07
CA ASN A 114 -1.57 29.29 8.20
C ASN A 114 -2.23 27.90 8.40
N THR A 115 -3.54 27.78 8.05
CA THR A 115 -4.32 26.55 8.21
C THR A 115 -5.06 26.21 6.92
N ASN A 116 -4.80 25.04 6.34
CA ASN A 116 -5.43 24.59 5.10
C ASN A 116 -6.10 23.22 5.30
N LEU A 117 -7.26 23.04 4.65
CA LEU A 117 -7.84 21.74 4.42
C LEU A 117 -7.21 21.15 3.15
N VAL A 118 -6.72 19.93 3.24
CA VAL A 118 -6.07 19.24 2.12
C VAL A 118 -6.86 17.98 1.77
N ILE A 119 -7.28 17.90 0.51
CA ILE A 119 -7.88 16.72 -0.08
C ILE A 119 -6.88 16.15 -1.07
N ALA A 120 -6.53 14.88 -0.94
CA ALA A 120 -5.58 14.20 -1.80
C ALA A 120 -6.24 13.01 -2.50
N THR A 121 -5.96 12.80 -3.77
CA THR A 121 -6.45 11.63 -4.49
C THR A 121 -5.51 11.27 -5.63
N GLY A 122 -5.38 9.97 -5.94
CA GLY A 122 -4.54 9.51 -7.04
C GLY A 122 -4.26 8.03 -7.02
N PRO A 123 -3.68 7.51 -8.09
CA PRO A 123 -3.28 6.12 -8.19
C PRO A 123 -2.06 5.82 -7.30
N TYR A 124 -1.91 4.55 -6.94
CA TYR A 124 -0.68 4.02 -6.38
C TYR A 124 -0.28 2.71 -7.05
N LEU A 125 1.02 2.47 -7.05
CA LEU A 125 1.63 1.18 -7.38
C LEU A 125 2.39 0.70 -6.15
N ALA A 126 2.39 -0.59 -5.91
CA ALA A 126 3.13 -1.17 -4.80
C ALA A 126 3.78 -2.50 -5.22
N CYS A 127 4.94 -2.77 -4.63
CA CYS A 127 5.67 -4.01 -4.82
C CYS A 127 5.98 -4.63 -3.47
N GLY A 128 5.61 -5.91 -3.29
CA GLY A 128 5.93 -6.70 -2.12
C GLY A 128 7.43 -7.00 -2.07
N VAL A 129 8.11 -6.45 -1.08
CA VAL A 129 9.57 -6.58 -0.90
C VAL A 129 9.93 -7.60 0.18
N GLY A 130 8.95 -8.06 0.98
CA GLY A 130 9.16 -9.08 2.01
C GLY A 130 7.93 -9.23 2.91
N GLY A 131 8.05 -10.12 3.87
CA GLY A 131 6.99 -10.38 4.85
C GLY A 131 7.06 -11.81 5.36
N LYS A 132 6.44 -12.05 6.51
CA LYS A 132 6.35 -13.40 7.10
C LYS A 132 4.94 -13.66 7.61
N THR A 133 4.40 -14.78 7.25
CA THR A 133 3.14 -15.29 7.78
C THR A 133 3.43 -16.15 8.99
N LYS A 134 2.75 -15.88 10.09
CA LYS A 134 2.84 -16.62 11.35
C LYS A 134 1.57 -17.42 11.54
N PHE A 135 1.74 -18.65 12.01
CA PHE A 135 0.68 -19.57 12.33
C PHE A 135 0.71 -19.87 13.82
N ASP A 136 -0.39 -19.65 14.51
CA ASP A 136 -0.57 -20.01 15.92
C ASP A 136 -1.59 -21.16 15.97
N GLY A 137 -1.14 -22.42 15.73
CA GLY A 137 -1.95 -23.66 15.58
C GLY A 137 -1.74 -24.32 14.22
N GLY A 138 -2.46 -25.42 13.93
CA GLY A 138 -2.41 -26.07 12.60
C GLY A 138 -3.18 -25.26 11.58
N ALA A 139 -2.58 -24.95 10.44
CA ALA A 139 -3.22 -24.23 9.35
C ALA A 139 -2.78 -24.77 8.00
N SER A 140 -3.65 -24.67 6.97
CA SER A 140 -3.31 -24.94 5.59
C SER A 140 -3.61 -23.70 4.74
N ILE A 141 -2.62 -23.25 3.98
CA ILE A 141 -2.77 -22.11 3.07
C ILE A 141 -2.25 -22.51 1.70
N GLY A 142 -3.13 -22.44 0.68
CA GLY A 142 -2.76 -22.80 -0.69
C GLY A 142 -2.26 -24.25 -0.82
N GLY A 143 -2.75 -25.18 0.02
CA GLY A 143 -2.34 -26.58 0.03
C GLY A 143 -1.06 -26.89 0.80
N ILE A 144 -0.44 -25.92 1.45
CA ILE A 144 0.74 -26.11 2.32
C ILE A 144 0.26 -26.22 3.76
N ALA A 145 0.43 -27.39 4.37
CA ALA A 145 0.16 -27.61 5.79
C ALA A 145 1.31 -27.06 6.64
N VAL A 146 0.99 -26.25 7.64
CA VAL A 146 1.97 -25.60 8.54
C VAL A 146 1.58 -25.85 9.99
N ASN A 147 2.55 -26.18 10.80
CA ASN A 147 2.35 -26.42 12.23
C ASN A 147 2.47 -25.13 13.04
N GLY A 148 1.84 -25.11 14.21
CA GLY A 148 1.87 -23.94 15.09
C GLY A 148 3.28 -23.50 15.47
N GLY A 149 3.53 -22.18 15.35
CA GLY A 149 4.83 -21.56 15.61
C GLY A 149 5.71 -21.37 14.39
N ASP A 150 5.38 -21.97 13.25
CA ASP A 150 6.13 -21.81 12.02
C ASP A 150 5.94 -20.43 11.41
N LYS A 151 7.00 -19.95 10.75
CA LYS A 151 7.03 -18.69 9.99
C LYS A 151 7.42 -19.01 8.57
N VAL A 152 6.51 -18.76 7.64
CA VAL A 152 6.75 -18.93 6.21
C VAL A 152 6.89 -17.57 5.55
N ASP A 153 7.79 -17.44 4.58
CA ASP A 153 7.92 -16.21 3.82
C ASP A 153 6.62 -15.95 3.02
N THR A 154 6.15 -14.71 3.06
CA THR A 154 4.88 -14.35 2.40
C THR A 154 5.03 -14.28 0.89
N PHE A 155 6.22 -13.94 0.38
CA PHE A 155 6.51 -13.81 -1.03
C PHE A 155 7.68 -14.71 -1.46
N GLY A 156 7.54 -15.41 -2.57
CA GLY A 156 8.61 -16.19 -3.19
C GLY A 156 8.21 -17.63 -3.51
N SER A 157 9.04 -18.34 -4.28
CA SER A 157 8.82 -19.73 -4.70
C SER A 157 8.83 -20.74 -3.53
N ASP A 158 9.45 -20.39 -2.42
CA ASP A 158 9.49 -21.18 -1.19
C ASP A 158 8.50 -20.66 -0.14
N GLY A 159 7.62 -19.71 -0.52
CA GLY A 159 6.63 -19.03 0.31
C GLY A 159 5.19 -19.32 -0.11
N LEU A 160 4.31 -18.50 0.43
CA LEU A 160 2.88 -18.51 0.11
C LEU A 160 2.66 -17.68 -1.16
N ASP A 161 2.76 -18.16 -2.30
CA ASP A 161 2.59 -17.58 -3.66
C ASP A 161 1.71 -16.30 -3.79
N TYR A 162 1.97 -15.32 -2.89
CA TYR A 162 1.29 -14.03 -2.89
C TYR A 162 1.81 -13.17 -4.03
N ASN A 163 0.89 -12.54 -4.75
CA ASN A 163 1.24 -11.58 -5.79
C ASN A 163 2.02 -10.41 -5.17
N ARG A 164 3.21 -10.16 -5.70
CA ARG A 164 4.06 -9.04 -5.23
C ARG A 164 3.59 -7.69 -5.70
N PHE A 165 2.85 -7.65 -6.81
CA PHE A 165 2.38 -6.40 -7.39
C PHE A 165 0.99 -6.06 -6.88
N ASP A 166 0.83 -4.80 -6.44
CA ASP A 166 -0.44 -4.23 -6.06
C ASP A 166 -0.58 -2.84 -6.71
N ALA A 167 -1.79 -2.51 -7.12
CA ALA A 167 -2.13 -1.21 -7.69
C ALA A 167 -3.53 -0.83 -7.25
N GLY A 168 -3.77 0.45 -7.11
CA GLY A 168 -5.07 0.92 -6.65
C GLY A 168 -5.18 2.44 -6.64
N TRP A 169 -6.12 2.91 -5.85
CA TRP A 169 -6.45 4.33 -5.75
C TRP A 169 -6.43 4.81 -4.29
N ASN A 170 -5.89 6.02 -4.08
CA ASN A 170 -5.87 6.69 -2.79
C ASN A 170 -6.90 7.81 -2.74
N ILE A 171 -7.51 7.99 -1.58
CA ILE A 171 -8.28 9.18 -1.21
C ILE A 171 -7.86 9.58 0.20
N GLY A 172 -7.47 10.83 0.39
CA GLY A 172 -7.00 11.38 1.66
C GLY A 172 -7.67 12.70 2.00
N LEU A 173 -7.82 12.93 3.30
CA LEU A 173 -8.30 14.19 3.87
C LEU A 173 -7.42 14.55 5.06
N GLY A 174 -6.96 15.80 5.12
CA GLY A 174 -6.11 16.28 6.21
C GLY A 174 -6.22 17.77 6.46
N VAL A 175 -5.63 18.17 7.56
CA VAL A 175 -5.47 19.59 7.92
C VAL A 175 -3.99 19.89 8.02
N GLU A 176 -3.58 20.92 7.31
CA GLU A 176 -2.21 21.43 7.29
C GLU A 176 -2.12 22.65 8.19
N PHE A 177 -1.19 22.62 9.13
CA PHE A 177 -0.85 23.72 10.03
C PHE A 177 0.59 24.14 9.76
N GLY A 178 0.76 25.20 9.01
CA GLY A 178 2.08 25.66 8.58
C GLY A 178 2.82 24.60 7.77
N LYS A 179 3.76 23.88 8.40
CA LYS A 179 4.56 22.82 7.76
C LYS A 179 4.16 21.40 8.16
N ILE A 180 3.13 21.25 8.97
CA ILE A 180 2.69 19.98 9.49
C ILE A 180 1.33 19.64 8.88
N LEU A 181 1.24 18.51 8.18
CA LEU A 181 -0.01 17.95 7.68
C LEU A 181 -0.39 16.73 8.53
N VAL A 182 -1.58 16.74 9.11
CA VAL A 182 -2.18 15.60 9.82
C VAL A 182 -3.44 15.19 9.09
N GLY A 183 -3.60 13.91 8.78
CA GLY A 183 -4.75 13.45 8.01
C GLY A 183 -4.95 11.95 8.06
N LEU A 184 -6.01 11.54 7.38
CA LEU A 184 -6.40 10.16 7.15
C LEU A 184 -6.41 9.91 5.65
N ASP A 185 -5.91 8.75 5.22
CA ASP A 185 -5.99 8.30 3.84
C ASP A 185 -6.51 6.86 3.78
N THR A 186 -7.28 6.59 2.76
CA THR A 186 -7.79 5.27 2.41
C THR A 186 -7.18 4.83 1.08
N GLN A 187 -6.79 3.56 1.00
CA GLN A 187 -6.29 2.91 -0.20
C GLN A 187 -7.22 1.79 -0.62
N LEU A 188 -7.67 1.81 -1.86
CA LEU A 188 -8.47 0.76 -2.49
C LEU A 188 -7.58 0.02 -3.49
N GLY A 189 -7.18 -1.22 -3.16
CA GLY A 189 -6.42 -2.09 -4.04
C GLY A 189 -7.31 -2.77 -5.06
N PHE A 190 -6.85 -2.89 -6.30
CA PHE A 190 -7.56 -3.52 -7.42
C PHE A 190 -6.95 -4.85 -7.84
N CYS A 191 -5.76 -5.17 -7.34
CA CYS A 191 -5.06 -6.41 -7.68
C CYS A 191 -5.49 -7.57 -6.78
N LYS A 192 -5.57 -8.77 -7.37
CA LYS A 192 -5.79 -9.99 -6.60
C LYS A 192 -4.53 -10.30 -5.78
N VAL A 193 -4.71 -10.59 -4.52
CA VAL A 193 -3.62 -10.84 -3.57
C VAL A 193 -3.01 -12.22 -3.76
N MET A 194 -3.81 -13.20 -4.25
CA MET A 194 -3.37 -14.56 -4.57
C MET A 194 -3.90 -14.95 -5.96
N ASP A 195 -3.08 -15.60 -6.76
CA ASP A 195 -3.53 -16.28 -7.96
C ASP A 195 -4.25 -17.59 -7.55
N GLY A 196 -5.56 -17.63 -7.76
CA GLY A 196 -6.43 -18.75 -7.40
C GLY A 196 -6.30 -19.98 -8.31
N ASN A 197 -5.08 -20.38 -8.65
CA ASN A 197 -4.81 -21.69 -9.25
C ASN A 197 -4.35 -22.65 -8.15
N ALA A 198 -5.29 -23.17 -7.38
CA ALA A 198 -5.06 -24.44 -6.73
C ALA A 198 -4.79 -25.48 -7.84
N PRO A 199 -3.72 -26.29 -7.73
CA PRO A 199 -3.50 -27.36 -8.70
C PRO A 199 -4.71 -28.28 -8.70
N HIS A 200 -5.46 -28.32 -9.77
CA HIS A 200 -6.41 -29.39 -10.04
C HIS A 200 -5.58 -30.68 -10.15
N ASN A 201 -5.58 -31.47 -9.11
CA ASN A 201 -5.19 -32.86 -9.24
C ASN A 201 -6.20 -33.52 -10.18
N ALA A 202 -5.83 -33.61 -11.45
CA ALA A 202 -6.43 -34.55 -12.38
C ALA A 202 -5.93 -35.94 -11.98
N ASN A 203 -6.87 -36.79 -11.57
CA ASN A 203 -6.69 -38.25 -11.55
C ASN A 203 -6.47 -38.77 -12.96
#